data_eb9dd73b2114c53dc1c422a79a343377
#
_entry.id   eb9dd73b2114c53dc1c422a79a343377
#
_cell.length_a   1.000
_cell.length_b   1.000
_cell.length_c   1.000
_cell.angle_alpha   90.00
_cell.angle_beta   90.00
_cell.angle_gamma   90.00
#
_symmetry.space_group_name_H-M   'P 1'
#
loop_
_entity.id
_entity.type
_entity.pdbx_description
1 polymer ?
#
loop_
_entity_poly.entity_id
_entity_poly.type
_entity_poly.pdbx_seq_one_letter_code
_entity_poly.pdbx_strand_id
1 'polypeptide(L)'
;EIPLRLVGSEMCIRDRKFSTINNEYNQLLLNFKGNYSVEFRAFNDGIAYRFITRQKREIEVLGEDLSLQFPTDYLLHLQQPGGFKTAYEEPYTHISSHSWKPSDKMSVLPVLIDTRKSYKILISESDLSDYPCMFLKGNGTNGISSIFPKVPLAFGEDGDRSLKIEKEAEYIAKTSGKRNFPWRYFVITKEDKQLVENTMTYKLADKNQLEDVSWIKPGQVSWEWWNGATPYGQDVTFKAGCNLETYKYFIDFASKFGIPYIIMDEGWAKSTRDPYTPNPDVDLHELIRYGKEKNVGIVLWLTWLTVEKNFDLFKTFNEWGIKGVKIDFMDRSDQWMVNYYERVAQEAARHHLFVDFHGSFKPAGLEYKYPNVLSYEGVRGMEQMGGCKPENSIYLPFMRNAVGPMDYTPGAMISMQPNIYRSERPNSASIGTRAYQMALFVIFESGLQMLADNPTLYYRNEDCTRFITQVPVTWDETVVLEAKVGEYVIVAKRKGEKWFIGGMTNDKENEREFEINLDFLKDGKTYRVTSFEDGINAGYQAMDYRMKSATMNKNQKLSVKMARNGGFAAVLE
;
A
#
# COMPACT_ATOMS: atom_id res chain seq x y z
N GLU A 1 8.43 -20.43 -37.48
CA GLU A 1 8.33 -18.96 -37.27
C GLU A 1 7.69 -18.69 -35.91
N ILE A 2 8.34 -17.90 -35.09
CA ILE A 2 7.84 -17.48 -33.79
C ILE A 2 7.10 -16.16 -34.05
N PRO A 3 5.75 -16.09 -33.92
CA PRO A 3 5.03 -14.86 -34.20
C PRO A 3 5.26 -13.86 -33.06
N LEU A 4 6.01 -12.81 -33.33
CA LEU A 4 6.04 -11.60 -32.52
C LEU A 4 4.83 -10.75 -32.88
N ARG A 5 4.03 -10.39 -31.89
CA ARG A 5 2.86 -9.50 -32.04
C ARG A 5 3.04 -8.26 -31.19
N LEU A 6 2.95 -7.09 -31.79
CA LEU A 6 2.79 -5.83 -31.09
C LEU A 6 1.33 -5.71 -30.62
N VAL A 7 1.12 -5.42 -29.35
CA VAL A 7 -0.20 -5.20 -28.75
C VAL A 7 -0.16 -3.85 -28.04
N GLY A 8 -1.18 -3.03 -28.25
CA GLY A 8 -1.35 -1.76 -27.56
C GLY A 8 -2.79 -1.60 -27.07
N SER A 9 -2.96 -1.08 -25.88
CA SER A 9 -4.26 -0.70 -25.31
C SER A 9 -4.09 0.44 -24.31
N GLU A 10 -5.13 1.23 -24.15
CA GLU A 10 -5.23 2.25 -23.11
C GLU A 10 -6.08 1.69 -21.96
N MET A 11 -5.60 1.86 -20.72
CA MET A 11 -6.26 1.37 -19.52
C MET A 11 -6.63 2.56 -18.63
N CYS A 12 -7.93 2.75 -18.38
CA CYS A 12 -8.40 3.73 -17.41
C CYS A 12 -8.34 3.11 -16.00
N ILE A 13 -7.63 3.79 -15.09
CA ILE A 13 -7.48 3.35 -13.70
C ILE A 13 -7.94 4.46 -12.77
N ARG A 14 -8.85 4.17 -11.83
CA ARG A 14 -9.48 5.21 -11.00
C ARG A 14 -8.69 5.36 -9.77
N ASP A 15 -7.85 5.05 -9.17
CA ASP A 15 -7.29 5.24 -7.81
C ASP A 15 -5.80 4.90 -7.71
N ARG A 16 -5.03 5.36 -8.71
CA ARG A 16 -3.61 5.04 -8.85
C ARG A 16 -2.80 6.28 -9.23
N LYS A 17 -1.53 6.06 -9.57
CA LYS A 17 -0.55 7.08 -10.00
C LYS A 17 -1.00 7.89 -11.20
N PHE A 18 -1.79 7.28 -12.08
CA PHE A 18 -2.23 7.85 -13.35
C PHE A 18 -3.70 7.50 -13.58
N SER A 19 -4.46 8.41 -14.18
CA SER A 19 -5.83 8.12 -14.62
C SER A 19 -5.87 7.16 -15.82
N THR A 20 -4.80 7.13 -16.59
CA THR A 20 -4.66 6.32 -17.80
C THR A 20 -3.26 5.70 -17.89
N ILE A 21 -3.18 4.42 -18.23
CA ILE A 21 -1.93 3.71 -18.47
C ILE A 21 -1.90 3.22 -19.91
N ASN A 22 -0.82 3.55 -20.63
CA ASN A 22 -0.50 2.96 -21.92
C ASN A 22 0.09 1.56 -21.72
N ASN A 23 -0.56 0.56 -22.31
CA ASN A 23 -0.15 -0.84 -22.22
C ASN A 23 0.30 -1.35 -23.59
N GLU A 24 1.57 -1.11 -23.93
CA GLU A 24 2.18 -1.55 -25.19
C GLU A 24 3.28 -2.59 -24.90
N TYR A 25 3.24 -3.69 -25.61
CA TYR A 25 4.23 -4.76 -25.47
C TYR A 25 4.36 -5.60 -26.73
N ASN A 26 5.52 -6.24 -26.89
CA ASN A 26 5.72 -7.32 -27.82
C ASN A 26 5.40 -8.65 -27.13
N GLN A 27 4.60 -9.50 -27.78
CA GLN A 27 4.18 -10.79 -27.25
C GLN A 27 4.87 -11.93 -28.01
N LEU A 28 5.36 -12.92 -27.26
CA LEU A 28 5.85 -14.18 -27.74
C LEU A 28 5.11 -15.33 -27.06
N LEU A 29 4.47 -16.21 -27.83
CA LEU A 29 3.81 -17.42 -27.30
C LEU A 29 4.56 -18.66 -27.81
N LEU A 30 5.13 -19.41 -26.88
CA LEU A 30 5.78 -20.68 -27.13
C LEU A 30 4.83 -21.81 -26.78
N ASN A 31 4.47 -22.64 -27.77
CA ASN A 31 3.62 -23.80 -27.58
C ASN A 31 4.45 -25.07 -27.48
N PHE A 32 4.16 -25.90 -26.48
CA PHE A 32 4.87 -27.15 -26.23
C PHE A 32 3.95 -28.36 -26.40
N LYS A 33 4.54 -29.53 -26.66
CA LYS A 33 3.83 -30.80 -26.56
C LYS A 33 3.33 -30.99 -25.13
N GLY A 34 2.13 -31.56 -24.94
CA GLY A 34 1.57 -31.77 -23.61
C GLY A 34 0.54 -30.74 -23.19
N ASN A 35 0.02 -29.95 -24.15
CA ASN A 35 -1.06 -28.95 -23.92
C ASN A 35 -0.70 -27.87 -22.91
N TYR A 36 0.52 -27.34 -23.00
CA TYR A 36 0.93 -26.14 -22.25
C TYR A 36 1.70 -25.17 -23.14
N SER A 37 1.76 -23.94 -22.72
CA SER A 37 2.47 -22.85 -23.39
C SER A 37 3.14 -21.95 -22.38
N VAL A 38 4.13 -21.18 -22.84
CA VAL A 38 4.72 -20.07 -22.08
C VAL A 38 4.50 -18.80 -22.88
N GLU A 39 3.89 -17.81 -22.27
CA GLU A 39 3.70 -16.48 -22.84
C GLU A 39 4.72 -15.52 -22.25
N PHE A 40 5.44 -14.82 -23.11
CA PHE A 40 6.33 -13.72 -22.76
C PHE A 40 5.77 -12.41 -23.25
N ARG A 41 5.96 -11.35 -22.47
CA ARG A 41 5.71 -9.97 -22.86
C ARG A 41 6.94 -9.12 -22.59
N ALA A 42 7.36 -8.34 -23.58
CA ALA A 42 8.45 -7.39 -23.49
C ALA A 42 7.89 -5.97 -23.61
N PHE A 43 8.13 -5.18 -22.57
CA PHE A 43 7.76 -3.78 -22.44
C PHE A 43 9.00 -2.90 -22.55
N ASN A 44 8.84 -1.58 -22.72
CA ASN A 44 9.96 -0.65 -22.69
C ASN A 44 10.67 -0.60 -21.32
N ASP A 45 9.94 -0.93 -20.25
CA ASP A 45 10.35 -0.85 -18.85
C ASP A 45 10.51 -2.23 -18.17
N GLY A 46 10.42 -3.34 -18.93
CA GLY A 46 10.60 -4.67 -18.35
C GLY A 46 10.09 -5.83 -19.18
N ILE A 47 10.11 -6.99 -18.56
CA ILE A 47 9.65 -8.26 -19.16
C ILE A 47 8.73 -9.00 -18.18
N ALA A 48 7.83 -9.80 -18.73
CA ALA A 48 6.99 -10.69 -17.97
C ALA A 48 6.83 -12.05 -18.69
N TYR A 49 6.60 -13.10 -17.91
CA TYR A 49 6.20 -14.38 -18.45
C TYR A 49 5.13 -15.05 -17.58
N ARG A 50 4.36 -15.94 -18.20
CA ARG A 50 3.45 -16.84 -17.49
C ARG A 50 3.33 -18.19 -18.19
N PHE A 51 2.96 -19.21 -17.43
CA PHE A 51 2.54 -20.50 -17.95
C PHE A 51 1.05 -20.45 -18.35
N ILE A 52 0.71 -21.26 -19.34
CA ILE A 52 -0.66 -21.47 -19.82
C ILE A 52 -0.86 -22.96 -19.99
N THR A 53 -1.89 -23.54 -19.40
CA THR A 53 -2.23 -24.94 -19.59
C THR A 53 -3.57 -25.09 -20.30
N ARG A 54 -3.74 -26.21 -21.01
CA ARG A 54 -4.96 -26.56 -21.77
C ARG A 54 -5.32 -28.03 -21.52
N GLN A 55 -5.12 -28.49 -20.28
CA GLN A 55 -5.49 -29.83 -19.84
C GLN A 55 -7.00 -29.97 -19.72
N LYS A 56 -7.54 -31.17 -19.98
CA LYS A 56 -9.00 -31.39 -19.93
C LYS A 56 -9.55 -31.53 -18.51
N ARG A 57 -8.71 -31.92 -17.56
CA ARG A 57 -9.09 -32.20 -16.17
C ARG A 57 -8.43 -31.20 -15.24
N GLU A 58 -8.88 -31.15 -14.02
CA GLU A 58 -8.20 -30.50 -12.91
C GLU A 58 -6.77 -31.06 -12.77
N ILE A 59 -5.86 -30.21 -12.37
CA ILE A 59 -4.43 -30.55 -12.19
C ILE A 59 -3.95 -30.18 -10.78
N GLU A 60 -3.00 -30.95 -10.29
CA GLU A 60 -2.21 -30.63 -9.11
C GLU A 60 -0.85 -30.11 -9.56
N VAL A 61 -0.51 -28.89 -9.11
CA VAL A 61 0.78 -28.25 -9.40
C VAL A 61 1.71 -28.55 -8.22
N LEU A 62 2.72 -29.35 -8.43
CA LEU A 62 3.64 -29.77 -7.38
C LEU A 62 4.64 -28.67 -7.01
N GLY A 63 4.98 -27.80 -7.96
CA GLY A 63 5.91 -26.69 -7.80
C GLY A 63 6.02 -25.84 -9.05
N GLU A 64 6.67 -24.69 -8.91
CA GLU A 64 7.07 -23.80 -9.99
C GLU A 64 8.52 -23.37 -9.74
N ASP A 65 9.41 -23.69 -10.67
CA ASP A 65 10.82 -23.39 -10.55
C ASP A 65 11.20 -22.16 -11.37
N LEU A 66 11.43 -21.04 -10.68
CA LEU A 66 12.13 -19.88 -11.21
C LEU A 66 13.53 -19.87 -10.59
N SER A 67 14.56 -19.93 -11.40
CA SER A 67 15.96 -19.80 -10.96
C SER A 67 16.67 -18.74 -11.79
N LEU A 68 17.26 -17.77 -11.10
CA LEU A 68 18.06 -16.71 -11.71
C LEU A 68 19.50 -16.80 -11.21
N GLN A 69 20.46 -16.79 -12.14
CA GLN A 69 21.87 -16.79 -11.85
C GLN A 69 22.46 -15.43 -12.18
N PHE A 70 23.18 -14.83 -11.25
CA PHE A 70 23.81 -13.52 -11.45
C PHE A 70 25.27 -13.68 -11.93
N PRO A 71 25.71 -12.90 -12.92
CA PRO A 71 27.07 -12.99 -13.43
C PRO A 71 28.13 -12.42 -12.47
N THR A 72 27.72 -11.55 -11.56
CA THR A 72 28.58 -10.93 -10.54
C THR A 72 27.78 -10.73 -9.25
N ASP A 73 28.42 -10.23 -8.20
CA ASP A 73 27.73 -9.88 -6.95
C ASP A 73 26.83 -8.65 -7.12
N TYR A 74 25.58 -8.80 -6.73
CA TYR A 74 24.57 -7.75 -6.73
C TYR A 74 24.11 -7.45 -5.30
N LEU A 75 23.60 -6.24 -5.07
CA LEU A 75 22.94 -5.89 -3.81
C LEU A 75 21.45 -6.19 -3.90
N LEU A 76 20.96 -6.95 -2.96
CA LEU A 76 19.56 -7.34 -2.87
C LEU A 76 18.89 -6.58 -1.73
N HIS A 77 17.71 -6.02 -2.00
CA HIS A 77 16.83 -5.43 -1.00
C HIS A 77 15.65 -6.38 -0.81
N LEU A 78 15.52 -6.92 0.40
CA LEU A 78 14.65 -8.04 0.72
C LEU A 78 13.76 -7.73 1.93
N GLN A 79 12.55 -8.25 1.94
CA GLN A 79 11.71 -8.31 3.14
C GLN A 79 11.61 -9.77 3.57
N GLN A 80 12.24 -10.13 4.72
CA GLN A 80 12.54 -11.51 5.08
C GLN A 80 11.75 -12.01 6.29
N PRO A 81 10.58 -12.65 6.10
CA PRO A 81 9.80 -13.24 7.16
C PRO A 81 10.44 -14.52 7.72
N GLY A 82 9.96 -14.93 8.90
CA GLY A 82 10.39 -16.17 9.53
C GLY A 82 9.82 -17.46 8.90
N GLY A 83 8.76 -17.34 8.10
CA GLY A 83 8.05 -18.46 7.45
C GLY A 83 6.96 -17.96 6.51
N PHE A 84 6.13 -18.86 6.00
CA PHE A 84 5.00 -18.52 5.12
C PHE A 84 3.82 -17.87 5.86
N LYS A 85 3.73 -18.05 7.19
CA LYS A 85 2.81 -17.29 8.04
C LYS A 85 3.52 -16.01 8.49
N THR A 86 3.05 -14.85 8.02
CA THR A 86 3.65 -13.54 8.28
C THR A 86 2.64 -12.42 8.03
N ALA A 87 2.72 -11.35 8.81
CA ALA A 87 1.95 -10.12 8.57
C ALA A 87 2.54 -9.25 7.44
N TYR A 88 3.68 -9.63 6.87
CA TYR A 88 4.37 -8.89 5.79
C TYR A 88 4.86 -7.49 6.22
N GLU A 89 5.25 -7.34 7.48
CA GLU A 89 5.66 -6.08 8.09
C GLU A 89 7.14 -6.05 8.50
N GLU A 90 7.95 -7.01 8.07
CA GLU A 90 9.38 -7.01 8.36
C GLU A 90 10.07 -5.80 7.70
N PRO A 91 11.11 -5.24 8.34
CA PRO A 91 11.92 -4.22 7.71
C PRO A 91 12.71 -4.80 6.54
N TYR A 92 13.09 -3.95 5.58
CA TYR A 92 13.98 -4.37 4.51
C TYR A 92 15.38 -4.68 5.05
N THR A 93 15.96 -5.75 4.51
CA THR A 93 17.38 -6.12 4.66
C THR A 93 18.11 -5.90 3.34
N HIS A 94 19.39 -5.55 3.43
CA HIS A 94 20.22 -5.19 2.29
C HIS A 94 21.46 -6.07 2.29
N ILE A 95 21.51 -7.08 1.42
CA ILE A 95 22.55 -8.11 1.44
C ILE A 95 23.17 -8.33 0.05
N SER A 96 24.42 -8.80 0.04
CA SER A 96 25.08 -9.29 -1.17
C SER A 96 24.42 -10.57 -1.67
N SER A 97 24.22 -10.70 -2.97
CA SER A 97 23.65 -11.89 -3.59
C SER A 97 24.49 -13.14 -3.32
N HIS A 98 25.82 -13.01 -3.19
CA HIS A 98 26.72 -14.11 -2.80
C HIS A 98 26.48 -14.60 -1.36
N SER A 99 26.00 -13.74 -0.49
CA SER A 99 25.81 -14.06 0.93
C SER A 99 24.48 -14.75 1.21
N TRP A 100 23.50 -14.67 0.32
CA TRP A 100 22.18 -15.25 0.55
C TRP A 100 22.17 -16.75 0.28
N LYS A 101 22.15 -17.55 1.33
CA LYS A 101 22.19 -19.02 1.28
C LYS A 101 20.79 -19.63 1.28
N PRO A 102 20.63 -20.85 0.76
CA PRO A 102 19.36 -21.59 0.84
C PRO A 102 18.84 -21.84 2.26
N SER A 103 19.73 -21.87 3.26
CA SER A 103 19.39 -22.00 4.67
C SER A 103 18.90 -20.73 5.33
N ASP A 104 19.11 -19.57 4.70
CA ASP A 104 18.70 -18.28 5.24
C ASP A 104 17.19 -18.07 5.08
N LYS A 105 16.68 -17.01 5.71
CA LYS A 105 15.26 -16.64 5.57
C LYS A 105 14.92 -16.36 4.10
N MET A 106 13.71 -16.76 3.71
CA MET A 106 13.14 -16.40 2.41
C MET A 106 12.79 -14.91 2.36
N SER A 107 12.51 -14.40 1.18
CA SER A 107 11.97 -13.07 0.98
C SER A 107 10.58 -13.13 0.36
N VAL A 108 9.70 -12.25 0.81
CA VAL A 108 8.45 -11.94 0.09
C VAL A 108 8.76 -11.07 -1.13
N LEU A 109 7.81 -10.96 -2.05
CA LEU A 109 7.86 -9.97 -3.14
C LEU A 109 7.26 -8.62 -2.69
N PRO A 110 7.69 -7.50 -3.31
CA PRO A 110 8.71 -7.41 -4.36
C PRO A 110 10.13 -7.51 -3.83
N VAL A 111 11.05 -7.98 -4.66
CA VAL A 111 12.49 -7.97 -4.41
C VAL A 111 13.15 -6.98 -5.37
N LEU A 112 14.00 -6.10 -4.85
CA LEU A 112 14.79 -5.18 -5.67
C LEU A 112 16.24 -5.62 -5.72
N ILE A 113 16.75 -5.76 -6.94
CA ILE A 113 18.15 -6.10 -7.25
C ILE A 113 18.84 -4.84 -7.77
N ASP A 114 19.85 -4.37 -7.06
CA ASP A 114 20.77 -3.33 -7.54
C ASP A 114 22.02 -4.00 -8.13
N THR A 115 22.21 -3.89 -9.43
CA THR A 115 23.37 -4.46 -10.11
C THR A 115 24.69 -3.74 -9.78
N ARG A 116 24.63 -2.67 -8.96
CA ARG A 116 25.77 -1.80 -8.61
C ARG A 116 26.48 -1.17 -9.84
N LYS A 117 25.82 -1.23 -10.99
CA LYS A 117 26.29 -0.64 -12.26
C LYS A 117 25.25 0.35 -12.78
N SER A 118 24.54 -0.04 -13.84
CA SER A 118 23.64 0.87 -14.53
C SER A 118 22.16 0.49 -14.39
N TYR A 119 21.85 -0.67 -13.81
CA TYR A 119 20.49 -1.18 -13.80
C TYR A 119 20.02 -1.57 -12.42
N LYS A 120 18.73 -1.37 -12.17
CA LYS A 120 17.98 -2.00 -11.09
C LYS A 120 16.89 -2.88 -11.67
N ILE A 121 16.60 -3.98 -10.99
CA ILE A 121 15.59 -4.96 -11.40
C ILE A 121 14.63 -5.19 -10.23
N LEU A 122 13.35 -4.85 -10.42
CA LEU A 122 12.31 -5.16 -9.45
C LEU A 122 11.59 -6.43 -9.89
N ILE A 123 11.55 -7.43 -9.03
CA ILE A 123 10.85 -8.70 -9.28
C ILE A 123 9.53 -8.68 -8.51
N SER A 124 8.42 -8.96 -9.21
CA SER A 124 7.14 -9.20 -8.58
C SER A 124 6.24 -10.09 -9.44
N GLU A 125 4.95 -10.15 -9.09
CA GLU A 125 3.95 -10.96 -9.77
C GLU A 125 2.64 -10.19 -9.95
N SER A 126 1.83 -10.60 -10.91
CA SER A 126 0.49 -10.04 -11.15
C SER A 126 -0.48 -11.08 -11.66
N ASP A 127 -1.76 -10.75 -11.68
CA ASP A 127 -2.85 -11.66 -12.04
C ASP A 127 -2.86 -12.90 -11.13
N LEU A 128 -2.63 -12.68 -9.84
CA LEU A 128 -2.61 -13.73 -8.82
C LEU A 128 -4.03 -14.17 -8.49
N SER A 129 -4.42 -15.33 -9.00
CA SER A 129 -5.74 -15.92 -8.79
C SER A 129 -5.62 -17.43 -8.73
N ASP A 130 -6.28 -18.05 -7.74
CA ASP A 130 -6.30 -19.51 -7.54
C ASP A 130 -4.90 -20.15 -7.58
N TYR A 131 -3.92 -19.48 -6.96
CA TYR A 131 -2.52 -19.87 -6.92
C TYR A 131 -1.82 -19.17 -5.74
N PRO A 132 -0.78 -19.77 -5.13
CA PRO A 132 -0.06 -19.12 -4.01
C PRO A 132 0.85 -17.99 -4.48
N CYS A 133 1.16 -17.05 -3.56
CA CYS A 133 2.22 -16.07 -3.79
C CYS A 133 3.59 -16.75 -3.94
N MET A 134 4.42 -16.18 -4.81
CA MET A 134 5.81 -16.57 -4.93
C MET A 134 6.66 -15.89 -3.84
N PHE A 135 7.52 -16.67 -3.21
CA PHE A 135 8.62 -16.20 -2.35
C PHE A 135 9.94 -16.54 -3.04
N LEU A 136 11.02 -15.88 -2.64
CA LEU A 136 12.35 -16.13 -3.17
C LEU A 136 13.32 -16.53 -2.05
N LYS A 137 14.33 -17.32 -2.42
CA LYS A 137 15.46 -17.73 -1.58
C LYS A 137 16.77 -17.62 -2.35
N GLY A 138 17.88 -17.50 -1.64
CA GLY A 138 19.20 -17.73 -2.21
C GLY A 138 19.32 -19.16 -2.71
N ASN A 139 19.94 -19.38 -3.87
CA ASN A 139 20.07 -20.70 -4.49
C ASN A 139 21.42 -21.41 -4.23
N GLY A 140 22.28 -20.81 -3.41
CA GLY A 140 23.59 -21.35 -3.05
C GLY A 140 24.71 -21.13 -4.05
N THR A 141 24.41 -20.43 -5.18
CA THR A 141 25.39 -20.19 -6.28
C THR A 141 25.43 -18.75 -6.65
N ASN A 142 25.25 -17.73 -6.11
CA ASN A 142 25.09 -16.35 -6.55
C ASN A 142 23.85 -16.16 -7.42
N GLY A 143 22.72 -16.55 -6.87
CA GLY A 143 21.43 -16.42 -7.55
C GLY A 143 20.27 -16.63 -6.59
N ILE A 144 19.09 -16.67 -7.16
CA ILE A 144 17.84 -16.80 -6.41
C ILE A 144 16.96 -17.91 -7.02
N SER A 145 16.13 -18.52 -6.19
CA SER A 145 15.13 -19.50 -6.60
C SER A 145 13.78 -19.20 -5.96
N SER A 146 12.71 -19.56 -6.65
CA SER A 146 11.35 -19.49 -6.12
C SER A 146 11.08 -20.57 -5.07
N ILE A 147 10.16 -20.24 -4.16
CA ILE A 147 9.58 -21.16 -3.19
C ILE A 147 8.13 -20.77 -2.92
N PHE A 148 7.26 -21.73 -2.63
CA PHE A 148 5.83 -21.50 -2.47
C PHE A 148 5.28 -22.22 -1.25
N PRO A 149 4.27 -21.66 -0.56
CA PRO A 149 3.51 -22.39 0.45
C PRO A 149 2.68 -23.48 -0.19
N LYS A 150 2.52 -24.59 0.51
CA LYS A 150 1.64 -25.70 0.11
C LYS A 150 0.18 -25.42 0.46
N VAL A 151 -0.75 -26.10 -0.18
CA VAL A 151 -2.18 -26.00 0.10
C VAL A 151 -2.50 -26.58 1.48
N PRO A 152 -3.15 -25.84 2.39
CA PRO A 152 -3.61 -26.39 3.67
C PRO A 152 -4.78 -27.35 3.45
N LEU A 153 -4.71 -28.53 4.07
CA LEU A 153 -5.74 -29.59 4.03
C LEU A 153 -6.56 -29.68 5.32
N ALA A 154 -6.00 -29.25 6.44
CA ALA A 154 -6.67 -29.23 7.73
C ALA A 154 -6.20 -28.05 8.58
N PHE A 155 -7.16 -27.51 9.33
CA PHE A 155 -6.93 -26.38 10.23
C PHE A 155 -7.33 -26.75 11.66
N GLY A 156 -6.53 -26.31 12.63
CA GLY A 156 -6.84 -26.29 14.05
C GLY A 156 -7.12 -24.88 14.56
N GLU A 157 -7.67 -24.77 15.74
CA GLU A 157 -7.92 -23.48 16.39
C GLU A 157 -6.61 -22.78 16.78
N ASP A 158 -6.56 -21.45 16.59
CA ASP A 158 -5.44 -20.58 16.99
C ASP A 158 -6.00 -19.22 17.44
N GLY A 159 -6.80 -19.23 18.50
CA GLY A 159 -7.43 -18.06 19.06
C GLY A 159 -8.65 -17.57 18.28
N ASP A 160 -8.85 -16.24 18.24
CA ASP A 160 -9.99 -15.58 17.57
C ASP A 160 -9.60 -14.91 16.25
N ARG A 161 -8.32 -14.88 15.92
CA ARG A 161 -7.75 -14.11 14.80
C ARG A 161 -7.14 -14.99 13.71
N SER A 162 -6.79 -16.23 14.02
CA SER A 162 -6.02 -17.09 13.12
C SER A 162 -6.46 -18.55 13.21
N LEU A 163 -5.95 -19.34 12.28
CA LEU A 163 -6.01 -20.80 12.31
C LEU A 163 -4.60 -21.37 12.16
N LYS A 164 -4.35 -22.47 12.86
CA LYS A 164 -3.13 -23.25 12.69
C LYS A 164 -3.31 -24.23 11.53
N ILE A 165 -2.35 -24.31 10.63
CA ILE A 165 -2.33 -25.36 9.60
C ILE A 165 -1.83 -26.64 10.27
N GLU A 166 -2.67 -27.67 10.32
CA GLU A 166 -2.34 -28.97 10.93
C GLU A 166 -1.85 -29.97 9.88
N LYS A 167 -2.29 -29.81 8.63
CA LYS A 167 -1.90 -30.69 7.54
C LYS A 167 -1.84 -29.90 6.23
N GLU A 168 -0.79 -30.15 5.45
CA GLU A 168 -0.58 -29.60 4.12
C GLU A 168 -0.62 -30.70 3.05
N ALA A 169 -0.94 -30.32 1.83
CA ALA A 169 -0.85 -31.15 0.64
C ALA A 169 0.61 -31.32 0.20
N GLU A 170 0.83 -32.22 -0.75
CA GLU A 170 2.14 -32.31 -1.43
C GLU A 170 2.25 -31.38 -2.65
N TYR A 171 1.22 -30.60 -2.95
CA TYR A 171 1.14 -29.64 -4.05
C TYR A 171 0.94 -28.21 -3.55
N ILE A 172 1.32 -27.24 -4.39
CA ILE A 172 1.17 -25.81 -4.10
C ILE A 172 -0.15 -25.25 -4.61
N ALA A 173 -0.78 -25.92 -5.60
CA ALA A 173 -2.12 -25.57 -6.08
C ALA A 173 -2.83 -26.79 -6.66
N LYS A 174 -4.15 -26.82 -6.49
CA LYS A 174 -5.06 -27.72 -7.21
C LYS A 174 -6.09 -26.88 -7.95
N THR A 175 -6.10 -26.95 -9.28
CA THR A 175 -6.75 -25.94 -10.08
C THR A 175 -7.22 -26.48 -11.44
N SER A 176 -8.01 -25.69 -12.17
CA SER A 176 -8.45 -26.04 -13.53
C SER A 176 -7.24 -26.30 -14.43
N GLY A 177 -7.29 -27.40 -15.18
CA GLY A 177 -6.27 -27.70 -16.18
C GLY A 177 -6.29 -26.76 -17.39
N LYS A 178 -7.35 -25.99 -17.58
CA LYS A 178 -7.45 -24.97 -18.64
C LYS A 178 -7.41 -23.58 -18.00
N ARG A 179 -6.19 -23.04 -17.85
CA ARG A 179 -5.99 -21.75 -17.21
C ARG A 179 -4.74 -21.01 -17.68
N ASN A 180 -4.68 -19.74 -17.38
CA ASN A 180 -3.47 -18.93 -17.34
C ASN A 180 -2.98 -18.88 -15.88
N PHE A 181 -1.66 -18.97 -15.68
CA PHE A 181 -1.02 -18.84 -14.37
C PHE A 181 -0.64 -17.38 -14.10
N PRO A 182 -0.34 -16.99 -12.85
CA PRO A 182 0.10 -15.64 -12.54
C PRO A 182 1.33 -15.23 -13.35
N TRP A 183 1.40 -13.96 -13.68
CA TRP A 183 2.58 -13.37 -14.30
C TRP A 183 3.72 -13.27 -13.30
N ARG A 184 4.93 -13.63 -13.74
CA ARG A 184 6.19 -13.27 -13.12
C ARG A 184 6.78 -12.14 -13.94
N TYR A 185 7.06 -10.99 -13.32
CA TYR A 185 7.57 -9.84 -14.05
C TYR A 185 8.81 -9.22 -13.42
N PHE A 186 9.58 -8.56 -14.28
CA PHE A 186 10.84 -7.92 -13.98
C PHE A 186 10.80 -6.52 -14.56
N VAL A 187 10.71 -5.50 -13.69
CA VAL A 187 10.90 -4.11 -14.10
C VAL A 187 12.40 -3.87 -14.17
N ILE A 188 12.89 -3.39 -15.31
CA ILE A 188 14.33 -3.20 -15.56
C ILE A 188 14.54 -1.72 -15.89
N THR A 189 15.24 -1.02 -15.02
CA THR A 189 15.41 0.44 -15.13
C THR A 189 16.86 0.86 -15.04
N LYS A 190 17.19 1.99 -15.68
CA LYS A 190 18.47 2.70 -15.49
C LYS A 190 18.36 3.80 -14.44
N GLU A 191 17.19 4.38 -14.30
CA GLU A 191 16.91 5.50 -13.42
C GLU A 191 15.98 5.08 -12.29
N ASP A 192 16.30 5.47 -11.07
CA ASP A 192 15.52 5.14 -9.89
C ASP A 192 14.08 5.69 -9.95
N LYS A 193 13.89 6.82 -10.64
CA LYS A 193 12.57 7.44 -10.91
C LYS A 193 11.58 6.46 -11.54
N GLN A 194 12.04 5.63 -12.46
CA GLN A 194 11.21 4.69 -13.20
C GLN A 194 10.62 3.56 -12.30
N LEU A 195 11.28 3.24 -11.17
CA LEU A 195 10.71 2.32 -10.19
C LEU A 195 9.46 2.90 -9.51
N VAL A 196 9.51 4.17 -9.15
CA VAL A 196 8.39 4.86 -8.49
C VAL A 196 7.21 5.05 -9.45
N GLU A 197 7.48 5.33 -10.72
CA GLU A 197 6.47 5.51 -11.78
C GLU A 197 5.94 4.17 -12.34
N ASN A 198 6.49 3.04 -11.91
CA ASN A 198 6.14 1.71 -12.43
C ASN A 198 4.64 1.40 -12.30
N THR A 199 4.11 0.76 -13.34
CA THR A 199 2.71 0.33 -13.44
C THR A 199 2.56 -1.11 -13.93
N MET A 200 3.63 -1.92 -13.87
CA MET A 200 3.67 -3.26 -14.46
C MET A 200 2.61 -4.20 -13.85
N THR A 201 2.34 -4.11 -12.55
CA THR A 201 1.28 -4.90 -11.90
C THR A 201 -0.05 -4.75 -12.64
N TYR A 202 -0.42 -3.50 -13.00
CA TYR A 202 -1.71 -3.22 -13.68
C TYR A 202 -1.71 -3.57 -15.15
N LYS A 203 -0.59 -3.34 -15.86
CA LYS A 203 -0.42 -3.74 -17.27
C LYS A 203 -0.63 -5.25 -17.48
N LEU A 204 -0.41 -6.04 -16.43
CA LEU A 204 -0.48 -7.50 -16.44
C LEU A 204 -1.73 -8.06 -15.73
N ALA A 205 -2.44 -7.26 -14.97
CA ALA A 205 -3.64 -7.66 -14.24
C ALA A 205 -4.79 -8.04 -15.18
N ASP A 206 -5.67 -8.92 -14.70
CA ASP A 206 -6.92 -9.24 -15.38
C ASP A 206 -7.87 -8.02 -15.37
N LYS A 207 -8.79 -8.00 -16.32
CA LYS A 207 -9.71 -6.86 -16.50
C LYS A 207 -10.67 -6.73 -15.33
N ASN A 208 -11.10 -5.48 -15.09
CA ASN A 208 -12.18 -5.18 -14.15
C ASN A 208 -13.41 -6.05 -14.42
N GLN A 209 -13.91 -6.69 -13.35
CA GLN A 209 -15.05 -7.59 -13.38
C GLN A 209 -16.35 -6.92 -12.92
N LEU A 210 -16.31 -5.67 -12.46
CA LEU A 210 -17.49 -4.94 -12.00
C LEU A 210 -18.08 -4.10 -13.14
N GLU A 211 -19.37 -4.25 -13.38
CA GLU A 211 -20.10 -3.45 -14.38
C GLU A 211 -20.27 -2.00 -13.92
N ASP A 212 -20.63 -1.79 -12.65
CA ASP A 212 -20.75 -0.48 -12.03
C ASP A 212 -19.70 -0.29 -10.93
N VAL A 213 -18.88 0.72 -11.11
CA VAL A 213 -17.86 1.16 -10.14
C VAL A 213 -18.14 2.59 -9.61
N SER A 214 -19.28 3.17 -9.96
CA SER A 214 -19.63 4.55 -9.62
C SER A 214 -19.82 4.77 -8.12
N TRP A 215 -20.19 3.74 -7.39
CA TRP A 215 -20.40 3.72 -5.94
C TRP A 215 -19.06 3.68 -5.15
N ILE A 216 -17.95 3.24 -5.78
CA ILE A 216 -16.64 3.17 -5.15
C ILE A 216 -16.09 4.59 -5.04
N LYS A 217 -15.85 5.04 -3.82
CA LYS A 217 -15.36 6.38 -3.51
C LYS A 217 -14.08 6.30 -2.67
N PRO A 218 -12.91 6.23 -3.31
CA PRO A 218 -11.64 6.36 -2.58
C PRO A 218 -11.59 7.67 -1.80
N GLY A 219 -10.95 7.65 -0.64
CA GLY A 219 -10.90 8.85 0.20
C GLY A 219 -9.98 8.71 1.40
N GLN A 220 -9.83 9.82 2.11
CA GLN A 220 -9.14 9.81 3.39
C GLN A 220 -10.07 9.30 4.49
N VAL A 221 -9.47 8.84 5.58
CA VAL A 221 -10.19 8.28 6.72
C VAL A 221 -9.54 8.67 8.04
N SER A 222 -10.31 9.10 9.01
CA SER A 222 -9.85 9.34 10.37
C SER A 222 -9.93 8.03 11.18
N TRP A 223 -8.86 7.71 11.91
CA TRP A 223 -8.66 6.42 12.55
C TRP A 223 -8.16 6.58 13.98
N GLU A 224 -8.73 5.81 14.94
CA GLU A 224 -8.53 6.03 16.36
C GLU A 224 -7.52 5.09 17.02
N TRP A 225 -7.20 3.96 16.39
CA TRP A 225 -6.41 2.90 17.05
C TRP A 225 -4.99 3.36 17.41
N TRP A 226 -4.29 4.01 16.47
CA TRP A 226 -2.89 4.42 16.66
C TRP A 226 -2.71 5.41 17.82
N ASN A 227 -3.68 6.31 18.01
CA ASN A 227 -3.67 7.34 19.04
C ASN A 227 -4.40 6.92 20.34
N GLY A 228 -4.94 5.69 20.41
CA GLY A 228 -5.60 5.13 21.58
C GLY A 228 -7.00 5.67 21.87
N ALA A 229 -7.68 6.22 20.87
CA ALA A 229 -9.05 6.77 20.97
C ALA A 229 -9.20 7.77 22.13
N THR A 230 -8.22 8.63 22.33
CA THR A 230 -8.18 9.54 23.51
C THR A 230 -8.07 11.01 23.10
N PRO A 231 -9.13 11.60 22.53
CA PRO A 231 -9.20 13.06 22.37
C PRO A 231 -9.17 13.75 23.74
N TYR A 232 -8.63 14.96 23.78
CA TYR A 232 -8.47 15.72 25.02
C TYR A 232 -8.45 17.23 24.76
N GLY A 233 -8.74 18.03 25.78
CA GLY A 233 -8.71 19.49 25.70
C GLY A 233 -9.97 20.10 26.27
N GLN A 234 -10.11 21.43 26.11
CA GLN A 234 -11.22 22.18 26.68
C GLN A 234 -12.56 21.87 26.01
N ASP A 235 -12.54 21.43 24.78
CA ASP A 235 -13.68 21.06 23.96
C ASP A 235 -14.13 19.59 24.17
N VAL A 236 -13.36 18.79 24.90
CA VAL A 236 -13.69 17.41 25.25
C VAL A 236 -14.31 17.36 26.65
N THR A 237 -15.63 17.23 26.71
CA THR A 237 -16.42 17.24 27.95
C THR A 237 -16.89 15.86 28.38
N PHE A 238 -16.38 14.82 27.78
CA PHE A 238 -16.72 13.41 28.00
C PHE A 238 -15.48 12.60 28.33
N LYS A 239 -15.67 11.40 28.88
CA LYS A 239 -14.58 10.43 29.08
C LYS A 239 -14.26 9.76 27.76
N ALA A 240 -13.04 9.94 27.28
CA ALA A 240 -12.56 9.35 26.02
C ALA A 240 -12.37 7.82 26.12
N GLY A 241 -12.39 7.14 24.99
CA GLY A 241 -12.25 5.70 24.82
C GLY A 241 -13.12 5.17 23.70
N CYS A 242 -13.28 3.85 23.62
CA CYS A 242 -14.16 3.22 22.64
C CYS A 242 -15.63 3.41 23.07
N ASN A 243 -16.22 4.57 22.77
CA ASN A 243 -17.58 4.94 23.15
C ASN A 243 -18.21 5.93 22.18
N LEU A 244 -19.53 6.12 22.29
CA LEU A 244 -20.34 6.95 21.41
C LEU A 244 -19.80 8.39 21.26
N GLU A 245 -19.47 9.05 22.37
CA GLU A 245 -19.04 10.45 22.35
C GLU A 245 -17.68 10.63 21.67
N THR A 246 -16.75 9.71 21.88
CA THR A 246 -15.46 9.72 21.20
C THR A 246 -15.63 9.59 19.69
N TYR A 247 -16.44 8.63 19.22
CA TYR A 247 -16.64 8.47 17.78
C TYR A 247 -17.43 9.65 17.17
N LYS A 248 -18.36 10.27 17.88
CA LYS A 248 -18.98 11.53 17.43
C LYS A 248 -17.95 12.64 17.25
N TYR A 249 -16.98 12.76 18.16
CA TYR A 249 -15.89 13.71 18.04
C TYR A 249 -15.02 13.45 16.80
N PHE A 250 -14.72 12.20 16.48
CA PHE A 250 -14.01 11.82 15.25
C PHE A 250 -14.85 12.12 13.99
N ILE A 251 -16.16 11.88 14.03
CA ILE A 251 -17.09 12.24 12.93
C ILE A 251 -17.14 13.76 12.73
N ASP A 252 -17.23 14.55 13.78
CA ASP A 252 -17.25 16.01 13.69
C ASP A 252 -15.94 16.56 13.11
N PHE A 253 -14.80 16.00 13.51
CA PHE A 253 -13.51 16.30 12.92
C PHE A 253 -13.49 15.97 11.42
N ALA A 254 -13.87 14.77 11.06
CA ALA A 254 -13.90 14.32 9.66
C ALA A 254 -14.81 15.23 8.81
N SER A 255 -16.00 15.55 9.32
CA SER A 255 -16.95 16.47 8.66
C SER A 255 -16.37 17.86 8.46
N LYS A 256 -15.74 18.43 9.50
CA LYS A 256 -15.15 19.78 9.43
C LYS A 256 -14.07 19.91 8.35
N PHE A 257 -13.26 18.88 8.15
CA PHE A 257 -12.15 18.89 7.22
C PHE A 257 -12.44 18.19 5.88
N GLY A 258 -13.69 17.73 5.68
CA GLY A 258 -14.09 17.08 4.43
C GLY A 258 -13.53 15.67 4.25
N ILE A 259 -13.16 15.00 5.33
CA ILE A 259 -12.73 13.61 5.34
C ILE A 259 -13.98 12.73 5.21
N PRO A 260 -14.07 11.86 4.16
CA PRO A 260 -15.31 11.16 3.87
C PRO A 260 -15.63 9.99 4.83
N TYR A 261 -14.64 9.51 5.60
CA TYR A 261 -14.81 8.30 6.41
C TYR A 261 -14.15 8.40 7.79
N ILE A 262 -14.69 7.61 8.73
CA ILE A 262 -13.96 7.14 9.90
C ILE A 262 -13.85 5.61 9.85
N ILE A 263 -12.77 5.04 10.37
CA ILE A 263 -12.68 3.62 10.73
C ILE A 263 -12.96 3.49 12.21
N MET A 264 -13.81 2.51 12.54
CA MET A 264 -13.97 2.00 13.90
C MET A 264 -13.18 0.69 13.98
N ASP A 265 -12.03 0.76 14.63
CA ASP A 265 -11.11 -0.36 14.81
C ASP A 265 -11.61 -1.36 15.86
N GLU A 266 -10.80 -2.30 16.34
CA GLU A 266 -11.21 -3.31 17.32
C GLU A 266 -11.88 -2.69 18.55
N GLY A 267 -13.07 -3.17 18.91
CA GLY A 267 -13.86 -2.70 20.05
C GLY A 267 -15.23 -2.15 19.69
N TRP A 268 -15.54 -1.90 18.42
CA TRP A 268 -16.87 -1.47 17.99
C TRP A 268 -17.94 -2.55 18.18
N ALA A 269 -17.56 -3.83 18.08
CA ALA A 269 -18.41 -4.98 18.35
C ALA A 269 -18.16 -5.49 19.78
N LYS A 270 -19.16 -6.13 20.35
CA LYS A 270 -19.09 -6.76 21.69
C LYS A 270 -18.03 -7.87 21.76
N SER A 271 -17.77 -8.53 20.65
CA SER A 271 -16.77 -9.59 20.51
C SER A 271 -16.21 -9.58 19.10
N THR A 272 -14.93 -9.85 18.96
CA THR A 272 -14.24 -10.04 17.67
C THR A 272 -14.84 -11.19 16.84
N ARG A 273 -15.59 -12.11 17.47
CA ARG A 273 -16.22 -13.28 16.83
C ARG A 273 -17.68 -13.04 16.42
N ASP A 274 -18.30 -11.98 16.91
CA ASP A 274 -19.70 -11.64 16.63
C ASP A 274 -19.81 -10.29 15.92
N PRO A 275 -19.93 -10.27 14.60
CA PRO A 275 -20.00 -9.02 13.83
C PRO A 275 -21.40 -8.40 13.82
N TYR A 276 -22.38 -9.00 14.50
CA TYR A 276 -23.77 -8.55 14.45
C TYR A 276 -24.21 -7.84 15.72
N THR A 277 -23.47 -7.97 16.80
CA THR A 277 -23.78 -7.35 18.09
C THR A 277 -22.81 -6.21 18.38
N PRO A 278 -23.20 -4.94 18.15
CA PRO A 278 -22.38 -3.78 18.50
C PRO A 278 -22.06 -3.73 20.00
N ASN A 279 -20.94 -3.13 20.35
CA ASN A 279 -20.61 -2.79 21.73
C ASN A 279 -21.64 -1.79 22.27
N PRO A 280 -22.29 -2.05 23.41
CA PRO A 280 -23.32 -1.17 23.95
C PRO A 280 -22.83 0.26 24.22
N ASP A 281 -21.56 0.44 24.58
CA ASP A 281 -20.98 1.76 24.86
C ASP A 281 -20.76 2.59 23.59
N VAL A 282 -20.77 1.94 22.42
CA VAL A 282 -20.49 2.57 21.13
C VAL A 282 -21.77 3.08 20.45
N ASP A 283 -22.88 2.34 20.54
CA ASP A 283 -24.12 2.61 19.80
C ASP A 283 -23.90 2.84 18.29
N LEU A 284 -23.48 1.78 17.60
CA LEU A 284 -23.11 1.84 16.18
C LEU A 284 -24.23 2.44 15.29
N HIS A 285 -25.49 2.10 15.55
CA HIS A 285 -26.61 2.57 14.71
C HIS A 285 -26.83 4.07 14.85
N GLU A 286 -26.66 4.64 16.06
CA GLU A 286 -26.66 6.07 16.26
C GLU A 286 -25.47 6.73 15.54
N LEU A 287 -24.29 6.12 15.57
CA LEU A 287 -23.11 6.66 14.86
C LEU A 287 -23.29 6.64 13.34
N ILE A 288 -23.92 5.61 12.79
CA ILE A 288 -24.25 5.54 11.34
C ILE A 288 -25.21 6.68 10.98
N ARG A 289 -26.26 6.90 11.79
CA ARG A 289 -27.21 7.99 11.59
C ARG A 289 -26.50 9.36 11.66
N TYR A 290 -25.71 9.57 12.70
CA TYR A 290 -24.96 10.81 12.94
C TYR A 290 -23.95 11.09 11.83
N GLY A 291 -23.19 10.06 11.42
CA GLY A 291 -22.25 10.14 10.30
C GLY A 291 -22.94 10.52 8.99
N LYS A 292 -24.10 9.94 8.71
CA LYS A 292 -24.91 10.28 7.52
C LYS A 292 -25.33 11.75 7.52
N GLU A 293 -25.75 12.30 8.67
CA GLU A 293 -26.09 13.73 8.82
C GLU A 293 -24.89 14.66 8.59
N LYS A 294 -23.70 14.18 8.93
CA LYS A 294 -22.43 14.90 8.79
C LYS A 294 -21.69 14.63 7.46
N ASN A 295 -22.25 13.80 6.57
CA ASN A 295 -21.63 13.32 5.33
C ASN A 295 -20.32 12.53 5.56
N VAL A 296 -20.25 11.77 6.64
CA VAL A 296 -19.13 10.90 7.00
C VAL A 296 -19.60 9.46 7.06
N GLY A 297 -18.99 8.60 6.24
CA GLY A 297 -19.25 7.16 6.23
C GLY A 297 -18.46 6.41 7.29
N ILE A 298 -18.95 5.24 7.68
CA ILE A 298 -18.30 4.38 8.67
C ILE A 298 -17.72 3.15 7.98
N VAL A 299 -16.50 2.80 8.36
CA VAL A 299 -15.78 1.58 7.97
C VAL A 299 -15.56 0.76 9.24
N LEU A 300 -15.78 -0.55 9.18
CA LEU A 300 -15.66 -1.44 10.34
C LEU A 300 -14.47 -2.39 10.20
N TRP A 301 -13.72 -2.51 11.28
CA TRP A 301 -12.64 -3.49 11.40
C TRP A 301 -13.17 -4.88 11.78
N LEU A 302 -12.58 -5.93 11.18
CA LEU A 302 -12.91 -7.33 11.41
C LEU A 302 -11.67 -8.21 11.29
N THR A 303 -11.66 -9.36 11.98
CA THR A 303 -10.71 -10.41 11.65
C THR A 303 -11.16 -11.19 10.42
N TRP A 304 -10.21 -11.69 9.61
CA TRP A 304 -10.55 -12.52 8.45
C TRP A 304 -11.35 -13.77 8.84
N LEU A 305 -11.04 -14.34 10.03
CA LEU A 305 -11.69 -15.55 10.53
C LEU A 305 -13.17 -15.29 10.88
N THR A 306 -13.49 -14.12 11.40
CA THR A 306 -14.88 -13.70 11.65
C THR A 306 -15.63 -13.51 10.36
N VAL A 307 -15.03 -12.89 9.35
CA VAL A 307 -15.61 -12.77 8.01
C VAL A 307 -15.87 -14.14 7.39
N GLU A 308 -14.90 -15.05 7.42
CA GLU A 308 -15.04 -16.40 6.86
C GLU A 308 -16.20 -17.18 7.51
N LYS A 309 -16.41 -17.04 8.80
CA LYS A 309 -17.48 -17.70 9.54
C LYS A 309 -18.86 -17.05 9.38
N ASN A 310 -18.92 -15.80 8.91
CA ASN A 310 -20.13 -14.98 8.83
C ASN A 310 -20.20 -14.22 7.49
N PHE A 311 -20.06 -14.92 6.37
CA PHE A 311 -19.87 -14.30 5.06
C PHE A 311 -21.07 -13.45 4.60
N ASP A 312 -22.25 -13.66 5.17
CA ASP A 312 -23.48 -12.87 4.97
C ASP A 312 -23.43 -11.48 5.66
N LEU A 313 -22.39 -11.20 6.46
CA LEU A 313 -22.21 -9.90 7.08
C LEU A 313 -22.14 -8.74 6.07
N PHE A 314 -21.64 -8.97 4.86
CA PHE A 314 -21.56 -7.93 3.82
C PHE A 314 -22.95 -7.39 3.46
N LYS A 315 -23.94 -8.26 3.36
CA LYS A 315 -25.34 -7.87 3.16
C LYS A 315 -25.85 -7.05 4.34
N THR A 316 -25.67 -7.54 5.56
CA THR A 316 -26.11 -6.87 6.78
C THR A 316 -25.47 -5.50 6.94
N PHE A 317 -24.17 -5.36 6.68
CA PHE A 317 -23.45 -4.09 6.77
C PHE A 317 -23.92 -3.07 5.72
N ASN A 318 -24.20 -3.52 4.49
CA ASN A 318 -24.84 -2.66 3.51
C ASN A 318 -26.22 -2.17 3.97
N GLU A 319 -27.06 -3.07 4.52
CA GLU A 319 -28.39 -2.72 5.07
C GLU A 319 -28.26 -1.72 6.23
N TRP A 320 -27.23 -1.80 7.07
CA TRP A 320 -26.94 -0.82 8.11
C TRP A 320 -26.44 0.53 7.57
N GLY A 321 -25.88 0.55 6.37
CA GLY A 321 -25.33 1.76 5.74
C GLY A 321 -23.81 1.93 5.89
N ILE A 322 -23.09 0.88 6.29
CA ILE A 322 -21.63 0.81 6.33
C ILE A 322 -21.07 0.99 4.92
N LYS A 323 -19.88 1.59 4.79
CA LYS A 323 -19.24 1.93 3.51
C LYS A 323 -18.14 0.97 3.09
N GLY A 324 -17.49 0.36 4.05
CA GLY A 324 -16.38 -0.57 3.78
C GLY A 324 -15.96 -1.34 5.02
N VAL A 325 -15.01 -2.24 4.84
CA VAL A 325 -14.46 -3.08 5.89
C VAL A 325 -12.93 -3.07 5.82
N LYS A 326 -12.29 -3.01 6.99
CA LYS A 326 -10.87 -3.30 7.22
C LYS A 326 -10.81 -4.73 7.73
N ILE A 327 -10.23 -5.65 6.95
CA ILE A 327 -10.15 -7.09 7.29
C ILE A 327 -8.71 -7.44 7.61
N ASP A 328 -8.49 -7.96 8.81
CA ASP A 328 -7.17 -8.07 9.41
C ASP A 328 -6.76 -9.53 9.71
N PHE A 329 -5.45 -9.73 9.93
CA PHE A 329 -4.82 -10.98 10.35
C PHE A 329 -4.85 -12.12 9.31
N MET A 330 -4.89 -11.82 8.01
CA MET A 330 -4.83 -12.86 6.99
C MET A 330 -3.53 -13.67 7.05
N ASP A 331 -2.39 -13.03 7.22
CA ASP A 331 -1.05 -13.58 7.55
C ASP A 331 -0.57 -14.74 6.66
N ARG A 332 -1.23 -15.02 5.56
CA ARG A 332 -0.94 -16.15 4.68
C ARG A 332 -1.15 -15.79 3.23
N SER A 333 -0.54 -16.57 2.33
CA SER A 333 -0.65 -16.41 0.88
C SER A 333 -0.59 -17.74 0.12
N ASP A 334 -0.98 -18.84 0.76
CA ASP A 334 -1.27 -20.10 0.07
C ASP A 334 -2.51 -19.96 -0.82
N GLN A 335 -2.75 -20.92 -1.71
CA GLN A 335 -3.87 -20.89 -2.65
C GLN A 335 -5.21 -20.66 -1.96
N TRP A 336 -5.45 -21.28 -0.80
CA TRP A 336 -6.71 -21.12 -0.06
C TRP A 336 -6.94 -19.66 0.35
N MET A 337 -5.90 -19.02 0.91
CA MET A 337 -5.98 -17.63 1.34
C MET A 337 -6.08 -16.67 0.16
N VAL A 338 -5.35 -16.89 -0.93
CA VAL A 338 -5.50 -16.09 -2.17
C VAL A 338 -6.94 -16.15 -2.68
N ASN A 339 -7.55 -17.33 -2.68
CA ASN A 339 -8.97 -17.48 -3.05
C ASN A 339 -9.92 -16.78 -2.07
N TYR A 340 -9.56 -16.71 -0.79
CA TYR A 340 -10.32 -15.96 0.20
C TYR A 340 -10.35 -14.45 -0.13
N TYR A 341 -9.23 -13.83 -0.50
CA TYR A 341 -9.19 -12.42 -0.92
C TYR A 341 -10.14 -12.15 -2.08
N GLU A 342 -10.13 -13.00 -3.09
CA GLU A 342 -11.01 -12.83 -4.26
C GLU A 342 -12.49 -13.01 -3.90
N ARG A 343 -12.83 -14.01 -3.09
CA ARG A 343 -14.21 -14.22 -2.60
C ARG A 343 -14.72 -13.02 -1.81
N VAL A 344 -13.88 -12.45 -0.93
CA VAL A 344 -14.20 -11.25 -0.17
C VAL A 344 -14.40 -10.05 -1.09
N ALA A 345 -13.51 -9.82 -2.04
CA ALA A 345 -13.62 -8.72 -2.97
C ALA A 345 -14.93 -8.77 -3.77
N GLN A 346 -15.30 -9.96 -4.25
CA GLN A 346 -16.54 -10.21 -5.00
C GLN A 346 -17.78 -9.96 -4.14
N GLU A 347 -17.84 -10.54 -2.94
CA GLU A 347 -19.03 -10.43 -2.09
C GLU A 347 -19.21 -9.02 -1.53
N ALA A 348 -18.10 -8.37 -1.12
CA ALA A 348 -18.12 -6.97 -0.72
C ALA A 348 -18.61 -6.06 -1.86
N ALA A 349 -18.13 -6.28 -3.10
CA ALA A 349 -18.59 -5.52 -4.27
C ALA A 349 -20.08 -5.72 -4.55
N ARG A 350 -20.59 -6.95 -4.43
CA ARG A 350 -22.01 -7.27 -4.60
C ARG A 350 -22.91 -6.48 -3.64
N HIS A 351 -22.38 -6.13 -2.48
CA HIS A 351 -23.05 -5.34 -1.45
C HIS A 351 -22.55 -3.90 -1.34
N HIS A 352 -21.85 -3.39 -2.36
CA HIS A 352 -21.35 -2.01 -2.43
C HIS A 352 -20.47 -1.60 -1.23
N LEU A 353 -19.63 -2.53 -0.77
CA LEU A 353 -18.64 -2.29 0.27
C LEU A 353 -17.23 -2.31 -0.32
N PHE A 354 -16.41 -1.34 0.05
CA PHE A 354 -14.99 -1.41 -0.26
C PHE A 354 -14.23 -2.16 0.84
N VAL A 355 -13.01 -2.59 0.51
CA VAL A 355 -12.17 -3.42 1.37
C VAL A 355 -10.78 -2.83 1.51
N ASP A 356 -10.26 -2.85 2.73
CA ASP A 356 -8.86 -2.68 3.09
C ASP A 356 -8.36 -3.95 3.77
N PHE A 357 -7.29 -4.55 3.25
CA PHE A 357 -6.74 -5.81 3.76
C PHE A 357 -5.52 -5.56 4.65
N HIS A 358 -5.55 -6.09 5.88
CA HIS A 358 -4.46 -6.02 6.85
C HIS A 358 -3.87 -7.41 7.19
N GLY A 359 -2.63 -7.44 7.70
CA GLY A 359 -1.89 -8.70 7.77
C GLY A 359 -1.76 -9.34 6.40
N SER A 360 -1.60 -8.54 5.36
CA SER A 360 -1.83 -8.91 3.97
C SER A 360 -0.56 -8.90 3.13
N PHE A 361 -0.50 -9.75 2.10
CA PHE A 361 0.57 -9.66 1.11
C PHE A 361 0.40 -8.44 0.20
N LYS A 362 1.47 -8.08 -0.55
CA LYS A 362 1.46 -6.98 -1.51
C LYS A 362 0.36 -7.12 -2.57
N PRO A 363 -0.12 -6.02 -3.18
CA PRO A 363 -0.99 -6.07 -4.35
C PRO A 363 -0.41 -6.94 -5.48
N ALA A 364 -1.28 -7.65 -6.18
CA ALA A 364 -0.94 -8.51 -7.30
C ALA A 364 -2.02 -8.49 -8.41
N GLY A 365 -2.72 -7.37 -8.56
CA GLY A 365 -3.71 -7.14 -9.61
C GLY A 365 -5.17 -7.34 -9.21
N LEU A 366 -5.46 -7.86 -8.00
CA LEU A 366 -6.84 -8.05 -7.53
C LEU A 366 -7.58 -6.70 -7.44
N GLU A 367 -6.91 -5.65 -7.00
CA GLU A 367 -7.43 -4.29 -6.87
C GLU A 367 -7.75 -3.62 -8.22
N TYR A 368 -7.27 -4.14 -9.33
CA TYR A 368 -7.68 -3.74 -10.67
C TYR A 368 -8.85 -4.58 -11.17
N LYS A 369 -8.83 -5.89 -10.89
CA LYS A 369 -9.91 -6.82 -11.19
C LYS A 369 -11.19 -6.50 -10.40
N TYR A 370 -11.04 -6.11 -9.15
CA TYR A 370 -12.09 -5.67 -8.23
C TYR A 370 -11.73 -4.32 -7.58
N PRO A 371 -12.07 -3.19 -8.23
CA PRO A 371 -11.67 -1.85 -7.78
C PRO A 371 -12.22 -1.41 -6.41
N ASN A 372 -13.11 -2.19 -5.81
CA ASN A 372 -13.55 -1.99 -4.43
C ASN A 372 -12.49 -2.41 -3.39
N VAL A 373 -11.42 -3.09 -3.78
CA VAL A 373 -10.25 -3.29 -2.93
C VAL A 373 -9.39 -2.04 -3.00
N LEU A 374 -9.48 -1.19 -1.98
CA LEU A 374 -8.87 0.14 -1.99
C LEU A 374 -7.43 0.14 -1.49
N SER A 375 -7.12 -0.71 -0.51
CA SER A 375 -5.78 -0.73 0.08
C SER A 375 -5.42 -2.11 0.64
N TYR A 376 -4.12 -2.25 0.95
CA TYR A 376 -3.52 -3.41 1.59
C TYR A 376 -2.43 -2.91 2.54
N GLU A 377 -2.30 -3.53 3.71
CA GLU A 377 -1.15 -3.25 4.56
C GLU A 377 0.14 -3.82 3.92
N GLY A 378 0.57 -4.99 4.30
CA GLY A 378 1.78 -5.64 3.78
C GLY A 378 3.00 -4.72 3.78
N VAL A 379 3.17 -3.92 4.81
CA VAL A 379 4.18 -2.87 4.93
C VAL A 379 4.54 -2.63 6.39
N ARG A 380 5.82 -2.33 6.65
CA ARG A 380 6.21 -1.83 7.97
C ARG A 380 5.84 -0.36 8.09
N GLY A 381 4.59 -0.09 8.47
CA GLY A 381 4.00 1.23 8.60
C GLY A 381 4.05 1.80 10.01
N MET A 382 3.26 2.87 10.23
CA MET A 382 3.24 3.61 11.50
C MET A 382 2.70 2.80 12.68
N GLU A 383 1.95 1.72 12.44
CA GLU A 383 1.51 0.79 13.50
C GLU A 383 2.68 0.19 14.27
N GLN A 384 3.83 0.06 13.62
CA GLN A 384 5.07 -0.45 14.24
C GLN A 384 5.77 0.56 15.17
N MET A 385 5.18 1.72 15.41
CA MET A 385 5.69 2.77 16.31
C MET A 385 7.19 3.04 16.08
N GLY A 386 8.07 2.86 17.07
CA GLY A 386 9.52 3.04 16.96
C GLY A 386 10.23 2.09 16.00
N GLY A 387 9.56 1.04 15.55
CA GLY A 387 10.02 0.17 14.47
C GLY A 387 9.78 0.72 13.07
N CYS A 388 8.96 1.76 12.93
CA CYS A 388 8.72 2.47 11.67
C CYS A 388 9.70 3.65 11.54
N LYS A 389 10.74 3.48 10.73
CA LYS A 389 11.83 4.46 10.59
C LYS A 389 11.97 4.96 9.16
N PRO A 390 12.32 6.24 8.93
CA PRO A 390 12.62 6.75 7.59
C PRO A 390 13.70 5.96 6.84
N GLU A 391 14.66 5.38 7.56
CA GLU A 391 15.67 4.46 7.01
C GLU A 391 15.05 3.28 6.25
N ASN A 392 13.94 2.72 6.74
CA ASN A 392 13.19 1.66 6.06
C ASN A 392 12.17 2.25 5.06
N SER A 393 11.43 3.26 5.48
CA SER A 393 10.31 3.82 4.71
C SER A 393 10.75 4.45 3.40
N ILE A 394 12.01 4.88 3.28
CA ILE A 394 12.57 5.46 2.04
C ILE A 394 12.62 4.43 0.88
N TYR A 395 12.58 3.14 1.15
CA TYR A 395 12.53 2.09 0.13
C TYR A 395 11.11 1.83 -0.39
N LEU A 396 10.08 2.22 0.36
CA LEU A 396 8.69 1.90 0.04
C LEU A 396 8.22 2.43 -1.32
N PRO A 397 8.53 3.68 -1.75
CA PRO A 397 8.14 4.17 -3.07
C PRO A 397 8.72 3.35 -4.23
N PHE A 398 9.92 2.79 -4.03
CA PHE A 398 10.68 2.04 -5.05
C PHE A 398 10.34 0.55 -5.08
N MET A 399 9.75 0.03 -4.02
CA MET A 399 9.47 -1.40 -3.87
C MET A 399 7.98 -1.66 -3.60
N ARG A 400 7.52 -1.46 -2.36
CA ARG A 400 6.16 -1.82 -1.94
C ARG A 400 5.08 -1.03 -2.69
N ASN A 401 5.22 0.28 -2.77
CA ASN A 401 4.27 1.15 -3.48
C ASN A 401 4.48 1.14 -5.01
N ALA A 402 5.63 0.66 -5.48
CA ALA A 402 5.87 0.41 -6.91
C ALA A 402 4.94 -0.66 -7.48
N VAL A 403 4.46 -1.60 -6.65
CA VAL A 403 3.59 -2.70 -7.06
C VAL A 403 2.10 -2.49 -6.73
N GLY A 404 1.76 -1.43 -6.00
CA GLY A 404 0.36 -1.06 -5.73
C GLY A 404 0.15 -0.32 -4.41
N PRO A 405 -1.11 -0.04 -4.04
CA PRO A 405 -1.44 0.75 -2.86
C PRO A 405 -0.99 0.09 -1.56
N MET A 406 -0.76 0.90 -0.53
CA MET A 406 -0.44 0.43 0.80
C MET A 406 -1.09 1.28 1.88
N ASP A 407 -1.54 0.63 2.96
CA ASP A 407 -1.99 1.30 4.16
C ASP A 407 -0.83 1.47 5.14
N TYR A 408 -0.13 2.59 5.01
CA TYR A 408 1.03 2.95 5.85
C TYR A 408 0.62 3.68 7.13
N THR A 409 -0.60 4.23 7.19
CA THR A 409 -1.16 5.00 8.31
C THR A 409 -0.35 6.25 8.71
N PRO A 410 -0.05 7.19 7.77
CA PRO A 410 0.72 8.41 8.09
C PRO A 410 -0.10 9.45 8.88
N GLY A 411 0.55 10.55 9.27
CA GLY A 411 -0.13 11.75 9.76
C GLY A 411 0.14 12.10 11.21
N ALA A 412 1.17 11.53 11.85
CA ALA A 412 1.55 11.93 13.19
C ALA A 412 1.86 13.42 13.30
N MET A 413 1.25 14.08 14.26
CA MET A 413 1.51 15.48 14.61
C MET A 413 2.60 15.63 15.68
N ILE A 414 2.83 14.58 16.47
CA ILE A 414 4.01 14.47 17.35
C ILE A 414 5.09 13.72 16.59
N SER A 415 6.15 14.43 16.26
CA SER A 415 7.28 13.90 15.46
C SER A 415 8.59 14.10 16.23
N MET A 416 9.47 13.11 16.20
CA MET A 416 10.73 13.10 16.95
C MET A 416 11.88 12.57 16.09
N GLN A 417 13.09 13.02 16.39
CA GLN A 417 14.29 12.39 15.85
C GLN A 417 14.62 11.10 16.64
N PRO A 418 15.31 10.10 16.05
CA PRO A 418 15.51 8.79 16.66
C PRO A 418 16.12 8.82 18.07
N ASN A 419 17.03 9.73 18.32
CA ASN A 419 17.78 9.82 19.60
C ASN A 419 16.94 10.29 20.80
N ILE A 420 15.77 10.90 20.56
CA ILE A 420 14.87 11.39 21.61
C ILE A 420 13.47 10.75 21.50
N TYR A 421 13.32 9.74 20.65
CA TYR A 421 12.03 9.14 20.36
C TYR A 421 11.42 8.47 21.59
N ARG A 422 10.15 8.83 21.84
CA ARG A 422 9.27 8.18 22.81
C ARG A 422 7.86 8.18 22.23
N SER A 423 7.21 7.04 22.28
CA SER A 423 5.83 6.87 21.83
C SER A 423 5.12 5.95 22.78
N GLU A 424 4.07 6.44 23.40
CA GLU A 424 3.22 5.68 24.32
C GLU A 424 1.81 6.24 24.24
N ARG A 425 0.83 5.38 23.95
CA ARG A 425 -0.56 5.82 23.89
C ARG A 425 -0.99 6.45 25.21
N PRO A 426 -1.72 7.58 25.18
CA PRO A 426 -2.32 8.25 24.03
C PRO A 426 -1.41 9.25 23.32
N ASN A 427 -0.13 9.38 23.69
CA ASN A 427 0.84 10.30 23.08
C ASN A 427 1.73 9.57 22.06
N SER A 428 1.08 8.94 21.09
CA SER A 428 1.78 8.27 19.99
C SER A 428 2.59 9.27 19.17
N ALA A 429 3.79 8.88 18.75
CA ALA A 429 4.72 9.74 18.01
C ALA A 429 5.36 8.97 16.84
N SER A 430 5.78 9.70 15.81
CA SER A 430 6.53 9.18 14.68
C SER A 430 8.02 9.52 14.78
N ILE A 431 8.84 8.76 14.06
CA ILE A 431 10.24 9.12 13.77
C ILE A 431 10.27 9.85 12.42
N GLY A 432 11.02 10.95 12.36
CA GLY A 432 11.08 11.85 11.22
C GLY A 432 10.45 13.20 11.53
N THR A 433 10.49 14.14 10.57
CA THR A 433 9.97 15.49 10.81
C THR A 433 8.46 15.58 10.55
N ARG A 434 7.83 16.68 10.98
CA ARG A 434 6.43 16.97 10.67
C ARG A 434 6.22 17.18 9.17
N ALA A 435 7.12 17.89 8.48
CA ALA A 435 7.07 18.05 7.05
C ALA A 435 7.20 16.70 6.30
N TYR A 436 8.00 15.77 6.84
CA TYR A 436 8.06 14.39 6.36
C TYR A 436 6.68 13.71 6.44
N GLN A 437 5.98 13.77 7.59
CA GLN A 437 4.66 13.17 7.75
C GLN A 437 3.64 13.75 6.76
N MET A 438 3.68 15.05 6.51
CA MET A 438 2.82 15.70 5.53
C MET A 438 3.14 15.26 4.10
N ALA A 439 4.41 15.12 3.76
CA ALA A 439 4.86 14.68 2.43
C ALA A 439 4.41 13.26 2.10
N LEU A 440 4.28 12.37 3.09
CA LEU A 440 3.85 10.99 2.89
C LEU A 440 2.45 10.89 2.26
N PHE A 441 1.54 11.84 2.52
CA PHE A 441 0.22 11.88 1.88
C PHE A 441 0.29 12.12 0.36
N VAL A 442 1.36 12.76 -0.10
CA VAL A 442 1.60 12.96 -1.54
C VAL A 442 2.38 11.79 -2.14
N ILE A 443 3.41 11.30 -1.43
CA ILE A 443 4.33 10.29 -1.95
C ILE A 443 3.67 8.92 -1.99
N PHE A 444 3.07 8.48 -0.88
CA PHE A 444 2.47 7.16 -0.75
C PHE A 444 1.08 7.09 -1.38
N GLU A 445 0.72 5.93 -1.86
CA GLU A 445 -0.54 5.68 -2.54
C GLU A 445 -1.39 4.69 -1.75
N SER A 446 -2.61 5.12 -1.48
CA SER A 446 -3.64 4.31 -0.85
C SER A 446 -4.99 4.84 -1.31
N GLY A 447 -5.88 3.97 -1.77
CA GLY A 447 -7.26 4.36 -2.10
C GLY A 447 -8.10 4.64 -0.84
N LEU A 448 -7.63 4.18 0.32
CA LEU A 448 -8.17 4.51 1.65
C LEU A 448 -7.01 5.02 2.51
N GLN A 449 -6.79 6.33 2.50
CA GLN A 449 -5.62 6.95 3.13
C GLN A 449 -5.94 7.38 4.56
N MET A 450 -5.34 6.71 5.54
CA MET A 450 -5.57 7.00 6.95
C MET A 450 -4.89 8.28 7.44
N LEU A 451 -5.56 8.97 8.35
CA LEU A 451 -5.01 9.97 9.25
C LEU A 451 -4.88 9.31 10.63
N ALA A 452 -3.65 8.98 11.03
CA ALA A 452 -3.39 8.15 12.20
C ALA A 452 -3.55 8.88 13.54
N ASP A 453 -3.37 10.21 13.55
CA ASP A 453 -3.32 10.95 14.80
C ASP A 453 -4.70 11.35 15.35
N ASN A 454 -4.67 11.86 16.55
CA ASN A 454 -5.83 12.31 17.32
C ASN A 454 -6.42 13.60 16.73
N PRO A 455 -7.73 13.71 16.55
CA PRO A 455 -8.37 14.96 16.11
C PRO A 455 -7.97 16.19 16.93
N THR A 456 -7.74 16.05 18.23
CA THR A 456 -7.24 17.15 19.08
C THR A 456 -5.93 17.73 18.57
N LEU A 457 -4.99 16.87 18.14
CA LEU A 457 -3.70 17.31 17.61
C LEU A 457 -3.84 17.93 16.22
N TYR A 458 -4.74 17.41 15.40
CA TYR A 458 -5.07 18.00 14.11
C TYR A 458 -5.72 19.39 14.25
N TYR A 459 -6.61 19.59 15.19
CA TYR A 459 -7.18 20.92 15.49
C TYR A 459 -6.11 21.92 15.94
N ARG A 460 -5.13 21.48 16.73
CA ARG A 460 -4.03 22.33 17.24
C ARG A 460 -2.98 22.66 16.17
N ASN A 461 -2.96 21.91 15.07
CA ASN A 461 -2.05 22.09 13.93
C ASN A 461 -2.88 22.25 12.65
N GLU A 462 -3.81 23.21 12.65
CA GLU A 462 -4.84 23.35 11.62
C GLU A 462 -4.26 23.63 10.22
N ASP A 463 -3.16 24.35 10.09
CA ASP A 463 -2.46 24.58 8.83
C ASP A 463 -1.93 23.28 8.21
N CYS A 464 -1.27 22.43 9.00
CA CYS A 464 -0.85 21.09 8.57
C CYS A 464 -2.05 20.22 8.18
N THR A 465 -3.11 20.25 9.00
CA THR A 465 -4.32 19.47 8.77
C THR A 465 -5.02 19.88 7.48
N ARG A 466 -5.14 21.18 7.21
CA ARG A 466 -5.72 21.70 5.96
C ARG A 466 -4.89 21.31 4.74
N PHE A 467 -3.57 21.24 4.85
CA PHE A 467 -2.75 20.69 3.78
C PHE A 467 -3.05 19.20 3.58
N ILE A 468 -2.98 18.38 4.63
CA ILE A 468 -3.20 16.93 4.56
C ILE A 468 -4.56 16.62 3.94
N THR A 469 -5.63 17.25 4.42
CA THR A 469 -6.99 16.92 4.02
C THR A 469 -7.38 17.40 2.62
N GLN A 470 -6.61 18.28 2.00
CA GLN A 470 -6.79 18.63 0.59
C GLN A 470 -6.02 17.72 -0.39
N VAL A 471 -5.08 16.88 0.12
CA VAL A 471 -4.32 15.97 -0.74
C VAL A 471 -5.24 14.86 -1.25
N PRO A 472 -5.39 14.70 -2.58
CA PRO A 472 -6.21 13.64 -3.14
C PRO A 472 -5.59 12.25 -2.91
N VAL A 473 -6.43 11.22 -2.94
CA VAL A 473 -5.98 9.82 -2.90
C VAL A 473 -5.92 9.16 -4.29
N THR A 474 -6.36 9.90 -5.31
CA THR A 474 -6.35 9.46 -6.72
C THR A 474 -5.73 10.54 -7.59
N TRP A 475 -4.93 10.14 -8.57
CA TRP A 475 -4.11 11.06 -9.34
C TRP A 475 -4.37 10.95 -10.84
N ASP A 476 -4.28 12.08 -11.53
CA ASP A 476 -4.34 12.12 -12.99
C ASP A 476 -2.95 11.88 -13.60
N GLU A 477 -1.91 12.34 -12.92
CA GLU A 477 -0.53 12.27 -13.37
C GLU A 477 0.45 12.24 -12.19
N THR A 478 1.52 11.47 -12.33
CA THR A 478 2.65 11.41 -11.39
C THR A 478 3.96 11.64 -12.16
N VAL A 479 4.78 12.55 -11.67
CA VAL A 479 6.12 12.84 -12.19
C VAL A 479 7.12 12.75 -11.04
N VAL A 480 8.13 11.91 -11.18
CA VAL A 480 9.21 11.82 -10.20
C VAL A 480 10.29 12.83 -10.54
N LEU A 481 10.45 13.83 -9.69
CA LEU A 481 11.37 14.95 -9.90
C LEU A 481 12.80 14.57 -9.57
N GLU A 482 13.01 14.01 -8.38
CA GLU A 482 14.32 13.50 -7.92
C GLU A 482 14.13 12.18 -7.17
N ALA A 483 15.03 11.22 -7.41
CA ALA A 483 14.97 9.93 -6.73
C ALA A 483 16.32 9.23 -6.67
N LYS A 484 16.61 8.64 -5.50
CA LYS A 484 17.72 7.73 -5.28
C LYS A 484 17.31 6.66 -4.27
N VAL A 485 17.32 5.42 -4.68
CA VAL A 485 16.93 4.28 -3.82
C VAL A 485 17.70 4.31 -2.51
N GLY A 486 16.95 4.26 -1.39
CA GLY A 486 17.50 4.24 -0.05
C GLY A 486 18.09 5.57 0.43
N GLU A 487 17.80 6.70 -0.24
CA GLU A 487 18.28 8.01 0.15
C GLU A 487 17.22 9.11 0.12
N TYR A 488 16.53 9.31 -1.00
CA TYR A 488 15.50 10.34 -1.15
C TYR A 488 14.57 10.08 -2.32
N VAL A 489 13.40 10.69 -2.25
CA VAL A 489 12.46 10.80 -3.38
C VAL A 489 11.70 12.11 -3.29
N ILE A 490 11.50 12.77 -4.42
CA ILE A 490 10.65 13.96 -4.59
C ILE A 490 9.74 13.70 -5.78
N VAL A 491 8.42 13.78 -5.54
CA VAL A 491 7.39 13.55 -6.57
C VAL A 491 6.50 14.77 -6.72
N ALA A 492 6.02 15.02 -7.93
CA ALA A 492 4.91 15.92 -8.22
C ALA A 492 3.73 15.11 -8.75
N LYS A 493 2.54 15.31 -8.20
CA LYS A 493 1.32 14.62 -8.59
C LYS A 493 0.20 15.61 -8.87
N ARG A 494 -0.56 15.37 -9.95
CA ARG A 494 -1.63 16.27 -10.38
C ARG A 494 -3.00 15.65 -10.16
N LYS A 495 -3.91 16.52 -9.70
CA LYS A 495 -5.35 16.26 -9.73
C LYS A 495 -6.10 17.47 -10.24
N GLY A 496 -6.78 17.33 -11.37
CA GLY A 496 -7.38 18.48 -12.04
C GLY A 496 -6.33 19.53 -12.41
N GLU A 497 -6.52 20.76 -11.94
CA GLU A 497 -5.61 21.87 -12.17
C GLU A 497 -4.54 22.05 -11.07
N LYS A 498 -4.62 21.29 -9.97
CA LYS A 498 -3.69 21.39 -8.85
C LYS A 498 -2.57 20.37 -8.95
N TRP A 499 -1.37 20.81 -8.57
CA TRP A 499 -0.22 19.94 -8.34
C TRP A 499 0.12 19.87 -6.86
N PHE A 500 0.55 18.72 -6.44
CA PHE A 500 1.05 18.46 -5.10
C PHE A 500 2.47 17.92 -5.20
N ILE A 501 3.38 18.45 -4.39
CA ILE A 501 4.77 17.99 -4.33
C ILE A 501 5.01 17.38 -2.97
N GLY A 502 5.61 16.19 -2.93
CA GLY A 502 6.06 15.52 -1.72
C GLY A 502 7.51 15.10 -1.85
N GLY A 503 8.33 15.43 -0.86
CA GLY A 503 9.72 15.00 -0.76
C GLY A 503 9.99 14.33 0.58
N MET A 504 10.76 13.23 0.58
CA MET A 504 11.22 12.55 1.80
C MET A 504 12.67 12.12 1.70
N THR A 505 13.35 12.10 2.84
CA THR A 505 14.74 11.64 2.99
C THR A 505 14.92 10.86 4.31
N ASN A 506 16.07 10.22 4.45
CA ASN A 506 16.51 9.55 5.67
C ASN A 506 17.61 10.35 6.39
N ASP A 507 18.39 9.69 7.25
CA ASP A 507 19.45 10.28 8.07
C ASP A 507 20.87 10.05 7.54
N LYS A 508 21.02 9.55 6.30
CA LYS A 508 22.35 9.39 5.69
C LYS A 508 23.11 10.71 5.51
N GLU A 509 22.34 11.79 5.34
CA GLU A 509 22.85 13.15 5.31
C GLU A 509 22.13 13.99 6.36
N ASN A 510 22.84 14.97 6.93
CA ASN A 510 22.23 15.89 7.90
C ASN A 510 21.20 16.82 7.26
N GLU A 511 21.40 17.12 5.98
CA GLU A 511 20.56 18.01 5.20
C GLU A 511 20.73 17.69 3.71
N ARG A 512 19.64 17.85 2.94
CA ARG A 512 19.67 17.76 1.47
C ARG A 512 18.99 18.98 0.87
N GLU A 513 19.58 19.52 -0.19
CA GLU A 513 19.06 20.64 -0.95
C GLU A 513 18.95 20.28 -2.42
N PHE A 514 17.84 20.68 -3.04
CA PHE A 514 17.54 20.44 -4.45
C PHE A 514 17.00 21.72 -5.11
N GLU A 515 17.41 21.97 -6.35
CA GLU A 515 16.83 22.98 -7.23
C GLU A 515 16.00 22.29 -8.31
N ILE A 516 14.69 22.20 -8.08
CA ILE A 516 13.76 21.44 -8.89
C ILE A 516 13.28 22.29 -10.07
N ASN A 517 13.43 21.79 -11.30
CA ASN A 517 12.81 22.36 -12.48
C ASN A 517 11.31 22.10 -12.46
N LEU A 518 10.51 23.09 -12.85
CA LEU A 518 9.07 23.01 -12.86
C LEU A 518 8.51 22.71 -14.28
N ASP A 519 9.24 21.93 -15.08
CA ASP A 519 8.93 21.62 -16.49
C ASP A 519 7.59 20.89 -16.67
N PHE A 520 7.09 20.24 -15.63
CA PHE A 520 5.79 19.58 -15.59
C PHE A 520 4.60 20.55 -15.52
N LEU A 521 4.84 21.83 -15.19
CA LEU A 521 3.80 22.85 -15.14
C LEU A 521 3.36 23.28 -16.54
N LYS A 522 2.11 23.70 -16.65
CA LYS A 522 1.54 24.19 -17.90
C LYS A 522 2.20 25.51 -18.32
N ASP A 523 2.58 25.57 -19.59
CA ASP A 523 3.18 26.76 -20.16
C ASP A 523 2.25 27.97 -20.09
N GLY A 524 2.81 29.16 -19.79
CA GLY A 524 2.07 30.40 -19.66
C GLY A 524 1.16 30.51 -18.43
N LYS A 525 1.08 29.49 -17.57
CA LYS A 525 0.30 29.53 -16.33
C LYS A 525 1.20 29.89 -15.13
N THR A 526 0.65 30.68 -14.24
CA THR A 526 1.24 31.04 -12.95
C THR A 526 0.48 30.34 -11.84
N TYR A 527 1.19 29.79 -10.88
CA TYR A 527 0.64 29.03 -9.76
C TYR A 527 0.97 29.71 -8.43
N ARG A 528 -0.01 29.78 -7.55
CA ARG A 528 0.25 30.05 -6.13
C ARG A 528 0.79 28.78 -5.49
N VAL A 529 1.96 28.86 -4.88
CA VAL A 529 2.61 27.76 -4.19
C VAL A 529 2.50 27.98 -2.70
N THR A 530 1.96 27.00 -1.96
CA THR A 530 2.05 26.94 -0.51
C THR A 530 2.89 25.73 -0.14
N SER A 531 4.03 25.93 0.49
CA SER A 531 4.95 24.87 0.89
C SER A 531 5.08 24.76 2.42
N PHE A 532 5.36 23.55 2.87
CA PHE A 532 5.72 23.18 4.22
C PHE A 532 7.10 22.53 4.17
N GLU A 533 8.06 23.16 4.79
CA GLU A 533 9.47 22.80 4.76
C GLU A 533 9.98 22.55 6.17
N ASP A 534 11.01 21.71 6.29
CA ASP A 534 11.70 21.55 7.56
C ASP A 534 12.27 22.89 8.06
N GLY A 535 12.02 23.20 9.33
CA GLY A 535 12.57 24.38 9.99
C GLY A 535 14.08 24.24 10.25
N ILE A 536 14.71 25.32 10.65
CA ILE A 536 16.17 25.35 10.87
C ILE A 536 16.61 24.39 12.00
N ASN A 537 15.71 24.06 12.92
CA ASN A 537 15.99 23.16 14.03
C ASN A 537 15.41 21.76 13.83
N ALA A 538 14.82 21.44 12.68
CA ALA A 538 14.13 20.16 12.43
C ALA A 538 15.04 18.94 12.63
N GLY A 539 16.34 19.07 12.43
CA GLY A 539 17.32 18.02 12.73
C GLY A 539 17.41 17.63 14.22
N TYR A 540 16.86 18.43 15.12
CA TYR A 540 16.79 18.20 16.58
C TYR A 540 15.36 18.22 17.09
N GLN A 541 14.59 19.24 16.71
CA GLN A 541 13.17 19.40 17.02
C GLN A 541 12.36 19.06 15.77
N ALA A 542 12.00 17.81 15.64
CA ALA A 542 11.38 17.28 14.41
C ALA A 542 10.01 17.92 14.08
N MET A 543 9.38 18.60 15.02
CA MET A 543 8.14 19.36 14.80
C MET A 543 8.39 20.79 14.30
N ASP A 544 9.65 21.23 14.15
CA ASP A 544 9.99 22.54 13.59
C ASP A 544 9.80 22.54 12.07
N TYR A 545 8.85 23.34 11.59
CA TYR A 545 8.55 23.50 10.16
C TYR A 545 8.28 24.96 9.83
N ARG A 546 8.34 25.28 8.55
CA ARG A 546 8.00 26.61 8.02
C ARG A 546 6.99 26.48 6.90
N MET A 547 5.92 27.26 6.99
CA MET A 547 5.00 27.45 5.89
C MET A 547 5.43 28.67 5.09
N LYS A 548 5.54 28.56 3.77
CA LYS A 548 5.86 29.64 2.86
C LYS A 548 4.81 29.73 1.75
N SER A 549 4.66 30.93 1.21
CA SER A 549 3.86 31.16 0.01
C SER A 549 4.67 31.93 -1.02
N ALA A 550 4.54 31.51 -2.28
CA ALA A 550 5.20 32.11 -3.43
C ALA A 550 4.29 32.06 -4.65
N THR A 551 4.66 32.78 -5.69
CA THR A 551 4.04 32.68 -7.01
C THR A 551 5.09 32.16 -7.97
N MET A 552 4.82 31.08 -8.68
CA MET A 552 5.80 30.42 -9.55
C MET A 552 5.19 30.01 -10.89
N ASN A 553 6.03 29.86 -11.87
CA ASN A 553 5.69 29.32 -13.19
C ASN A 553 6.74 28.31 -13.67
N LYS A 554 6.48 27.70 -14.82
CA LYS A 554 7.33 26.66 -15.43
C LYS A 554 8.80 27.01 -15.57
N ASN A 555 9.13 28.30 -15.77
CA ASN A 555 10.49 28.77 -16.06
C ASN A 555 11.33 29.03 -14.78
N GLN A 556 10.75 28.82 -13.61
CA GLN A 556 11.41 29.03 -12.33
C GLN A 556 11.83 27.69 -11.73
N LYS A 557 12.74 27.76 -10.75
CA LYS A 557 13.16 26.61 -9.96
C LYS A 557 12.56 26.69 -8.56
N LEU A 558 12.15 25.56 -8.05
CA LEU A 558 11.70 25.40 -6.68
C LEU A 558 12.87 24.86 -5.83
N SER A 559 13.30 25.64 -4.87
CA SER A 559 14.27 25.16 -3.88
C SER A 559 13.58 24.27 -2.85
N VAL A 560 14.08 23.07 -2.67
CA VAL A 560 13.61 22.08 -1.70
C VAL A 560 14.73 21.75 -0.74
N LYS A 561 14.49 22.00 0.56
CA LYS A 561 15.43 21.70 1.62
C LYS A 561 14.79 20.74 2.61
N MET A 562 15.48 19.65 2.93
CA MET A 562 15.04 18.62 3.86
C MET A 562 16.13 18.35 4.89
N ALA A 563 15.78 18.38 6.17
CA ALA A 563 16.64 17.97 7.26
C ALA A 563 16.82 16.43 7.27
N ARG A 564 17.69 15.91 8.11
CA ARG A 564 17.79 14.46 8.34
C ARG A 564 16.42 13.90 8.77
N ASN A 565 16.03 12.76 8.20
CA ASN A 565 14.69 12.17 8.39
C ASN A 565 13.57 13.17 8.10
N GLY A 566 13.81 14.06 7.16
CA GLY A 566 12.99 15.21 6.86
C GLY A 566 12.15 15.07 5.61
N GLY A 567 11.36 16.11 5.37
CA GLY A 567 10.46 16.16 4.24
C GLY A 567 10.17 17.56 3.73
N PHE A 568 9.46 17.57 2.63
CA PHE A 568 8.95 18.76 1.95
C PHE A 568 7.56 18.46 1.39
N ALA A 569 6.62 19.33 1.64
CA ALA A 569 5.28 19.19 1.07
C ALA A 569 4.81 20.53 0.48
N ALA A 570 4.15 20.50 -0.69
CA ALA A 570 3.63 21.72 -1.29
C ALA A 570 2.36 21.45 -2.12
N VAL A 571 1.53 22.49 -2.24
CA VAL A 571 0.43 22.55 -3.22
C VAL A 571 0.65 23.74 -4.14
N LEU A 572 0.40 23.53 -5.44
CA LEU A 572 0.45 24.52 -6.49
C LEU A 572 -0.94 24.62 -7.14
N GLU A 573 -1.58 25.80 -7.06
CA GLU A 573 -2.95 26.04 -7.53
C GLU A 573 -3.13 27.34 -8.32
#